data_dc65d3176cdc22a66118706768bad4bb
#
_entry.id   dc65d3176cdc22a66118706768bad4bb
#
_cell.length_a   1.000
_cell.length_b   1.000
_cell.length_c   1.000
_cell.angle_alpha   90.00
_cell.angle_beta   90.00
_cell.angle_gamma   90.00
#
_symmetry.space_group_name_H-M   'P 1'
#
loop_
_entity.id
_entity.type
_entity.pdbx_description
1 polymer ?
#
loop_
_entity_poly.entity_id
_entity_poly.type
_entity_poly.pdbx_seq_one_letter_code
_entity_poly.pdbx_strand_id
1 'polypeptide(L)'
;MEYRTIKEDGQVQEEIKKSRFICHAKRVYSEEEARDFITTIKKEHYKATHNCSAFIVGERSEIKRTSDDGEPSGTAGVPMLGVLENHNLTNVCVVVTRYFGGIQLGAGGLIRAYAGSVALAVKEIGIIEIKEQAGIQIHMTYAQYQEYGNFLKEHNLIELETNFTDQVDTMIFIDKEKKDGIKADLIEFFNGKVTLTDKGLREVEVPVNLS
;
A
#
# COMPACT_ATOMS: atom_id res chain seq x y z
N MET A 1 -2.08 -14.67 5.90
CA MET A 1 -1.72 -14.93 4.47
C MET A 1 -1.06 -13.67 3.96
N GLU A 2 -0.06 -13.77 3.07
CA GLU A 2 0.67 -12.58 2.60
C GLU A 2 0.03 -12.04 1.33
N TYR A 3 -0.22 -10.72 1.29
CA TYR A 3 -0.72 -10.02 0.11
C TYR A 3 -0.26 -8.56 0.09
N ARG A 4 -0.31 -7.92 -1.08
CA ARG A 4 0.04 -6.52 -1.26
C ARG A 4 -1.19 -5.66 -1.49
N THR A 5 -1.16 -4.45 -0.93
CA THR A 5 -2.17 -3.43 -1.15
C THR A 5 -1.55 -2.04 -1.13
N ILE A 6 -2.33 -1.00 -1.38
CA ILE A 6 -1.85 0.38 -1.24
C ILE A 6 -1.60 0.72 0.23
N LYS A 7 -0.62 1.59 0.49
CA LYS A 7 -0.23 1.98 1.85
C LYS A 7 -1.37 2.67 2.61
N GLU A 8 -2.09 3.54 1.94
CA GLU A 8 -3.20 4.32 2.51
C GLU A 8 -4.19 4.73 1.43
N ASP A 9 -5.37 5.21 1.82
CA ASP A 9 -6.31 5.82 0.90
C ASP A 9 -5.77 7.16 0.41
N GLY A 10 -5.97 7.48 -0.87
CA GLY A 10 -5.45 8.72 -1.41
C GLY A 10 -5.95 9.07 -2.81
N GLN A 11 -5.52 10.21 -3.29
CA GLN A 11 -5.83 10.64 -4.65
C GLN A 11 -4.65 11.38 -5.28
N VAL A 12 -4.55 11.27 -6.59
CA VAL A 12 -3.61 12.02 -7.42
C VAL A 12 -4.33 12.63 -8.61
N GLN A 13 -3.80 13.72 -9.13
CA GLN A 13 -4.38 14.40 -10.30
C GLN A 13 -3.31 14.70 -11.33
N GLU A 14 -3.64 14.53 -12.59
CA GLU A 14 -2.80 14.96 -13.72
C GLU A 14 -3.65 15.57 -14.84
N GLU A 15 -3.02 16.33 -15.72
CA GLU A 15 -3.64 16.89 -16.93
C GLU A 15 -2.98 16.32 -18.17
N ILE A 16 -3.78 15.75 -19.07
CA ILE A 16 -3.33 15.18 -20.34
C ILE A 16 -4.17 15.76 -21.46
N LYS A 17 -3.54 16.51 -22.39
CA LYS A 17 -4.24 17.18 -23.50
C LYS A 17 -5.48 17.96 -23.04
N LYS A 18 -5.34 18.79 -22.01
CA LYS A 18 -6.40 19.57 -21.37
C LYS A 18 -7.51 18.75 -20.68
N SER A 19 -7.51 17.43 -20.77
CA SER A 19 -8.37 16.59 -19.94
C SER A 19 -7.74 16.42 -18.57
N ARG A 20 -8.55 16.60 -17.53
CA ARG A 20 -8.14 16.38 -16.14
C ARG A 20 -8.52 14.98 -15.72
N PHE A 21 -7.55 14.23 -15.24
CA PHE A 21 -7.69 12.88 -14.68
C PHE A 21 -7.41 12.93 -13.19
N ILE A 22 -8.33 12.41 -12.38
CA ILE A 22 -8.18 12.31 -10.93
C ILE A 22 -8.33 10.83 -10.57
N CYS A 23 -7.27 10.20 -10.10
CA CYS A 23 -7.30 8.83 -9.62
C CYS A 23 -7.52 8.83 -8.11
N HIS A 24 -8.63 8.27 -7.67
CA HIS A 24 -8.95 8.01 -6.27
C HIS A 24 -8.65 6.54 -6.00
N ALA A 25 -7.90 6.25 -4.94
CA ALA A 25 -7.57 4.89 -4.54
C ALA A 25 -7.97 4.66 -3.09
N LYS A 26 -8.56 3.50 -2.80
CA LYS A 26 -9.03 3.13 -1.46
C LYS A 26 -8.80 1.66 -1.19
N ARG A 27 -8.39 1.32 0.05
CA ARG A 27 -8.43 -0.06 0.54
C ARG A 27 -9.87 -0.49 0.72
N VAL A 28 -10.21 -1.68 0.21
CA VAL A 28 -11.54 -2.27 0.31
C VAL A 28 -11.42 -3.77 0.57
N TYR A 29 -12.26 -4.29 1.43
CA TYR A 29 -12.17 -5.70 1.85
C TYR A 29 -13.37 -6.54 1.38
N SER A 30 -14.32 -5.90 0.68
CA SER A 30 -15.45 -6.56 0.07
C SER A 30 -15.86 -5.91 -1.25
N GLU A 31 -16.59 -6.65 -2.09
CA GLU A 31 -17.18 -6.09 -3.31
C GLU A 31 -18.19 -4.96 -2.99
N GLU A 32 -18.87 -5.06 -1.86
CA GLU A 32 -19.81 -4.03 -1.40
C GLU A 32 -19.08 -2.72 -1.08
N GLU A 33 -18.01 -2.76 -0.29
CA GLU A 33 -17.18 -1.57 0.00
C GLU A 33 -16.64 -0.92 -1.27
N ALA A 34 -16.19 -1.73 -2.24
CA ALA A 34 -15.71 -1.21 -3.52
C ALA A 34 -16.82 -0.48 -4.29
N ARG A 35 -18.03 -1.05 -4.35
CA ARG A 35 -19.20 -0.44 -5.01
C ARG A 35 -19.65 0.83 -4.34
N ASP A 36 -19.63 0.87 -3.01
CA ASP A 36 -19.98 2.05 -2.22
C ASP A 36 -18.96 3.18 -2.47
N PHE A 37 -17.69 2.86 -2.51
CA PHE A 37 -16.65 3.84 -2.85
C PHE A 37 -16.84 4.40 -4.27
N ILE A 38 -17.06 3.55 -5.27
CA ILE A 38 -17.32 3.98 -6.65
C ILE A 38 -18.54 4.90 -6.69
N THR A 39 -19.60 4.55 -5.98
CA THR A 39 -20.83 5.35 -5.91
C THR A 39 -20.58 6.71 -5.26
N THR A 40 -19.79 6.77 -4.21
CA THR A 40 -19.39 8.01 -3.53
C THR A 40 -18.65 8.93 -4.48
N ILE A 41 -17.61 8.43 -5.18
CA ILE A 41 -16.84 9.23 -6.14
C ILE A 41 -17.73 9.73 -7.30
N LYS A 42 -18.62 8.88 -7.83
CA LYS A 42 -19.57 9.29 -8.86
C LYS A 42 -20.51 10.41 -8.41
N LYS A 43 -20.93 10.43 -7.14
CA LYS A 43 -21.73 11.51 -6.57
C LYS A 43 -20.94 12.79 -6.39
N GLU A 44 -19.71 12.71 -5.91
CA GLU A 44 -18.82 13.86 -5.73
C GLU A 44 -18.48 14.50 -7.07
N HIS A 45 -18.20 13.67 -8.07
CA HIS A 45 -17.80 14.08 -9.42
C HIS A 45 -18.92 13.92 -10.46
N TYR A 46 -20.18 14.24 -10.09
CA TYR A 46 -21.35 14.04 -10.96
C TYR A 46 -21.31 14.86 -12.26
N LYS A 47 -20.47 15.91 -12.33
CA LYS A 47 -20.24 16.73 -13.53
C LYS A 47 -19.10 16.19 -14.42
N ALA A 48 -18.41 15.17 -13.97
CA ALA A 48 -17.34 14.57 -14.77
C ALA A 48 -17.91 13.87 -16.01
N THR A 49 -17.08 13.78 -17.04
CA THR A 49 -17.48 13.07 -18.26
C THR A 49 -17.56 11.56 -18.02
N HIS A 50 -16.59 11.00 -17.28
CA HIS A 50 -16.53 9.58 -16.94
C HIS A 50 -15.92 9.39 -15.55
N ASN A 51 -16.35 8.34 -14.84
CA ASN A 51 -15.77 7.85 -13.60
C ASN A 51 -15.50 6.34 -13.77
N CYS A 52 -14.42 6.02 -14.45
CA CYS A 52 -14.04 4.65 -14.73
C CYS A 52 -13.46 3.98 -13.49
N SER A 53 -13.68 2.68 -13.32
CA SER A 53 -13.25 2.00 -12.10
C SER A 53 -12.64 0.63 -12.36
N ALA A 54 -11.78 0.22 -11.44
CA ALA A 54 -11.26 -1.14 -11.33
C ALA A 54 -11.07 -1.48 -9.86
N PHE A 55 -11.35 -2.73 -9.46
CA PHE A 55 -11.02 -3.21 -8.13
C PHE A 55 -10.66 -4.69 -8.13
N ILE A 56 -9.88 -5.05 -7.12
CA ILE A 56 -9.52 -6.43 -6.80
C ILE A 56 -9.77 -6.61 -5.31
N VAL A 57 -10.52 -7.66 -4.95
CA VAL A 57 -10.87 -7.98 -3.57
C VAL A 57 -10.61 -9.46 -3.27
N GLY A 58 -10.22 -9.72 -2.04
CA GLY A 58 -9.87 -11.03 -1.52
C GLY A 58 -8.36 -11.25 -1.46
N GLU A 59 -7.88 -11.91 -0.42
CA GLU A 59 -6.44 -12.12 -0.20
C GLU A 59 -5.74 -12.89 -1.33
N ARG A 60 -6.51 -13.64 -2.12
CA ARG A 60 -6.05 -14.35 -3.33
C ARG A 60 -6.54 -13.69 -4.61
N SER A 61 -6.99 -12.43 -4.55
CA SER A 61 -7.51 -11.69 -5.71
C SER A 61 -8.71 -12.40 -6.39
N GLU A 62 -9.61 -12.95 -5.59
CA GLU A 62 -10.73 -13.79 -6.04
C GLU A 62 -11.76 -13.01 -6.87
N ILE A 63 -11.96 -11.72 -6.53
CA ILE A 63 -12.95 -10.88 -7.20
C ILE A 63 -12.26 -9.75 -7.92
N LYS A 64 -12.48 -9.65 -9.23
CA LYS A 64 -11.96 -8.56 -10.06
C LYS A 64 -13.11 -7.98 -10.89
N ARG A 65 -13.23 -6.66 -10.93
CA ARG A 65 -14.25 -5.96 -11.71
C ARG A 65 -13.67 -4.70 -12.33
N THR A 66 -14.22 -4.32 -13.48
CA THR A 66 -13.87 -3.09 -14.21
C THR A 66 -15.11 -2.42 -14.77
N SER A 67 -15.01 -1.11 -14.98
CA SER A 67 -16.04 -0.32 -15.68
C SER A 67 -15.39 0.80 -16.47
N ASP A 68 -15.75 0.91 -17.74
CA ASP A 68 -15.35 2.00 -18.63
C ASP A 68 -16.24 3.24 -18.48
N ASP A 69 -17.38 3.16 -17.78
CA ASP A 69 -18.30 4.26 -17.48
C ASP A 69 -18.59 5.18 -18.69
N GLY A 70 -18.81 4.58 -19.87
CA GLY A 70 -19.11 5.28 -21.11
C GLY A 70 -17.90 5.68 -21.97
N GLU A 71 -16.65 5.43 -21.53
CA GLU A 71 -15.50 5.47 -22.43
C GLU A 71 -15.59 4.31 -23.46
N PRO A 72 -14.90 4.37 -24.59
CA PRO A 72 -14.84 3.26 -25.54
C PRO A 72 -14.43 1.96 -24.85
N SER A 73 -15.12 0.87 -25.17
CA SER A 73 -14.93 -0.43 -24.52
C SER A 73 -13.47 -0.87 -24.43
N GLY A 74 -13.01 -1.23 -23.24
CA GLY A 74 -11.66 -1.71 -22.96
C GLY A 74 -10.58 -0.64 -22.92
N THR A 75 -10.94 0.65 -22.98
CA THR A 75 -9.93 1.73 -23.00
C THR A 75 -9.63 2.35 -21.62
N ALA A 76 -10.39 2.00 -20.59
CA ALA A 76 -10.23 2.56 -19.25
C ALA A 76 -10.13 1.49 -18.17
N GLY A 77 -11.21 0.76 -17.88
CA GLY A 77 -11.27 -0.16 -16.74
C GLY A 77 -10.24 -1.29 -16.84
N VAL A 78 -10.11 -1.93 -17.99
CA VAL A 78 -9.14 -3.03 -18.21
C VAL A 78 -7.69 -2.55 -18.07
N PRO A 79 -7.25 -1.44 -18.69
CA PRO A 79 -5.92 -0.87 -18.44
C PRO A 79 -5.64 -0.53 -16.97
N MET A 80 -6.64 0.00 -16.25
CA MET A 80 -6.53 0.29 -14.82
C MET A 80 -6.32 -0.98 -14.01
N LEU A 81 -7.11 -2.04 -14.27
CA LEU A 81 -6.97 -3.34 -13.63
C LEU A 81 -5.58 -3.93 -13.87
N GLY A 82 -5.07 -3.85 -15.11
CA GLY A 82 -3.75 -4.33 -15.47
C GLY A 82 -2.62 -3.72 -14.62
N VAL A 83 -2.73 -2.45 -14.24
CA VAL A 83 -1.76 -1.81 -13.34
C VAL A 83 -1.80 -2.44 -11.95
N LEU A 84 -3.00 -2.65 -11.39
CA LEU A 84 -3.14 -3.29 -10.07
C LEU A 84 -2.57 -4.72 -10.09
N GLU A 85 -2.84 -5.49 -11.15
CA GLU A 85 -2.33 -6.84 -11.33
C GLU A 85 -0.81 -6.88 -11.48
N ASN A 86 -0.22 -5.97 -12.25
CA ASN A 86 1.22 -5.90 -12.46
C ASN A 86 2.00 -5.61 -11.16
N HIS A 87 1.38 -4.93 -10.20
CA HIS A 87 1.93 -4.71 -8.87
C HIS A 87 1.51 -5.77 -7.85
N ASN A 88 0.78 -6.82 -8.27
CA ASN A 88 0.21 -7.87 -7.40
C ASN A 88 -0.64 -7.30 -6.26
N LEU A 89 -1.39 -6.22 -6.52
CA LEU A 89 -2.25 -5.59 -5.52
C LEU A 89 -3.58 -6.31 -5.42
N THR A 90 -4.08 -6.41 -4.20
CA THR A 90 -5.45 -6.83 -3.89
C THR A 90 -6.03 -5.97 -2.80
N ASN A 91 -7.31 -6.18 -2.47
CA ASN A 91 -8.04 -5.38 -1.48
C ASN A 91 -7.94 -3.87 -1.76
N VAL A 92 -8.09 -3.50 -3.03
CA VAL A 92 -7.96 -2.14 -3.52
C VAL A 92 -9.01 -1.83 -4.58
N CYS A 93 -9.57 -0.64 -4.50
CA CYS A 93 -10.44 -0.05 -5.51
C CYS A 93 -9.85 1.26 -6.00
N VAL A 94 -9.82 1.46 -7.31
CA VAL A 94 -9.43 2.72 -7.95
C VAL A 94 -10.57 3.25 -8.82
N VAL A 95 -10.79 4.56 -8.75
CA VAL A 95 -11.73 5.28 -9.62
C VAL A 95 -10.98 6.41 -10.28
N VAL A 96 -10.94 6.43 -11.60
CA VAL A 96 -10.35 7.53 -12.37
C VAL A 96 -11.48 8.38 -12.94
N THR A 97 -11.59 9.58 -12.39
CA THR A 97 -12.53 10.62 -12.81
C THR A 97 -11.91 11.45 -13.92
N ARG A 98 -12.57 11.55 -15.07
CA ARG A 98 -12.13 12.37 -16.20
C ARG A 98 -13.08 13.52 -16.47
N TYR A 99 -12.50 14.72 -16.57
CA TYR A 99 -13.14 15.90 -17.13
C TYR A 99 -12.55 16.15 -18.52
N PHE A 100 -13.36 16.06 -19.56
CA PHE A 100 -12.91 16.23 -20.93
C PHE A 100 -12.45 17.67 -21.22
N GLY A 101 -11.28 17.83 -21.80
CA GLY A 101 -10.66 19.13 -22.10
C GLY A 101 -10.82 19.61 -23.55
N GLY A 102 -11.74 19.01 -24.32
CA GLY A 102 -11.98 19.40 -25.71
C GLY A 102 -11.04 18.78 -26.76
N ILE A 103 -9.99 18.05 -26.34
CA ILE A 103 -9.04 17.38 -27.24
C ILE A 103 -9.18 15.86 -27.09
N GLN A 104 -9.49 15.18 -28.18
CA GLN A 104 -9.61 13.73 -28.19
C GLN A 104 -8.23 13.06 -28.03
N LEU A 105 -8.17 12.04 -27.19
CA LEU A 105 -6.94 11.26 -26.95
C LEU A 105 -6.80 10.09 -27.96
N GLY A 106 -7.92 9.59 -28.49
CA GLY A 106 -7.99 8.32 -29.22
C GLY A 106 -7.85 7.11 -28.29
N ALA A 107 -8.17 5.92 -28.77
CA ALA A 107 -8.17 4.69 -27.97
C ALA A 107 -6.82 4.43 -27.28
N GLY A 108 -5.71 4.46 -28.02
CA GLY A 108 -4.38 4.27 -27.45
C GLY A 108 -3.96 5.36 -26.45
N GLY A 109 -4.46 6.60 -26.63
CA GLY A 109 -4.24 7.70 -25.69
C GLY A 109 -5.03 7.50 -24.40
N LEU A 110 -6.28 7.02 -24.48
CA LEU A 110 -7.10 6.70 -23.33
C LEU A 110 -6.49 5.57 -22.50
N ILE A 111 -6.09 4.47 -23.13
CA ILE A 111 -5.43 3.35 -22.47
C ILE A 111 -4.23 3.82 -21.65
N ARG A 112 -3.35 4.64 -22.27
CA ARG A 112 -2.18 5.19 -21.57
C ARG A 112 -2.55 6.15 -20.44
N ALA A 113 -3.56 6.99 -20.63
CA ALA A 113 -3.99 7.96 -19.64
C ALA A 113 -4.57 7.27 -18.39
N TYR A 114 -5.49 6.33 -18.58
CA TYR A 114 -6.11 5.60 -17.45
C TYR A 114 -5.09 4.73 -16.71
N ALA A 115 -4.27 3.96 -17.42
CA ALA A 115 -3.19 3.18 -16.80
C ALA A 115 -2.16 4.08 -16.10
N GLY A 116 -1.76 5.19 -16.74
CA GLY A 116 -0.81 6.14 -16.19
C GLY A 116 -1.30 6.79 -14.90
N SER A 117 -2.58 7.19 -14.85
CA SER A 117 -3.17 7.78 -13.64
C SER A 117 -3.20 6.82 -12.45
N VAL A 118 -3.50 5.53 -12.70
CA VAL A 118 -3.42 4.51 -11.63
C VAL A 118 -1.97 4.25 -11.22
N ALA A 119 -1.04 4.14 -12.18
CA ALA A 119 0.37 3.95 -11.88
C ALA A 119 0.96 5.12 -11.07
N LEU A 120 0.57 6.36 -11.40
CA LEU A 120 0.94 7.54 -10.63
C LEU A 120 0.39 7.46 -9.19
N ALA A 121 -0.88 7.09 -9.01
CA ALA A 121 -1.48 6.92 -7.69
C ALA A 121 -0.76 5.86 -6.86
N VAL A 122 -0.49 4.69 -7.44
CA VAL A 122 0.24 3.61 -6.76
C VAL A 122 1.65 4.06 -6.35
N LYS A 123 2.33 4.82 -7.21
CA LYS A 123 3.67 5.36 -6.91
C LYS A 123 3.66 6.37 -5.77
N GLU A 124 2.73 7.32 -5.79
CA GLU A 124 2.65 8.42 -4.80
C GLU A 124 2.14 7.92 -3.44
N ILE A 125 1.14 7.05 -3.43
CA ILE A 125 0.56 6.48 -2.20
C ILE A 125 1.50 5.43 -1.59
N GLY A 126 2.19 4.66 -2.43
CA GLY A 126 3.04 3.56 -2.03
C GLY A 126 2.30 2.23 -1.86
N ILE A 127 3.08 1.16 -1.77
CA ILE A 127 2.62 -0.22 -1.59
C ILE A 127 3.11 -0.74 -0.25
N ILE A 128 2.27 -1.51 0.42
CA ILE A 128 2.64 -2.32 1.57
C ILE A 128 2.37 -3.80 1.28
N GLU A 129 3.10 -4.64 1.97
CA GLU A 129 2.84 -6.07 2.08
C GLU A 129 2.28 -6.36 3.47
N ILE A 130 1.08 -6.95 3.51
CA ILE A 130 0.48 -7.46 4.74
C ILE A 130 1.03 -8.87 4.93
N LYS A 131 1.74 -9.11 6.03
CA LYS A 131 2.29 -10.43 6.33
C LYS A 131 2.41 -10.70 7.83
N GLU A 132 2.41 -11.99 8.17
CA GLU A 132 2.61 -12.42 9.55
C GLU A 132 4.09 -12.42 9.89
N GLN A 133 4.47 -11.67 10.92
CA GLN A 133 5.84 -11.59 11.41
C GLN A 133 5.92 -11.90 12.91
N ALA A 134 7.09 -12.35 13.34
CA ALA A 134 7.40 -12.59 14.74
C ALA A 134 7.77 -11.29 15.44
N GLY A 135 7.09 -10.97 16.54
CA GLY A 135 7.38 -9.81 17.38
C GLY A 135 8.44 -10.12 18.44
N ILE A 136 9.41 -9.24 18.59
CA ILE A 136 10.39 -9.24 19.67
C ILE A 136 10.29 -7.91 20.40
N GLN A 137 9.96 -7.93 21.67
CA GLN A 137 10.09 -6.77 22.55
C GLN A 137 11.49 -6.73 23.13
N ILE A 138 12.08 -5.54 23.10
CA ILE A 138 13.46 -5.29 23.53
C ILE A 138 13.40 -4.30 24.68
N HIS A 139 13.93 -4.69 25.83
CA HIS A 139 14.06 -3.85 27.02
C HIS A 139 15.51 -3.39 27.15
N MET A 140 15.74 -2.09 27.17
CA MET A 140 17.07 -1.51 27.18
C MET A 140 17.15 -0.23 28.01
N THR A 141 18.35 0.13 28.40
CA THR A 141 18.64 1.42 29.02
C THR A 141 18.66 2.55 27.98
N TYR A 142 18.54 3.78 28.39
CA TYR A 142 18.67 4.94 27.49
C TYR A 142 20.02 5.00 26.76
N ALA A 143 21.11 4.59 27.42
CA ALA A 143 22.43 4.52 26.80
C ALA A 143 22.49 3.49 25.66
N GLN A 144 21.88 2.32 25.86
CA GLN A 144 21.75 1.29 24.83
C GLN A 144 20.87 1.76 23.66
N TYR A 145 19.78 2.45 23.95
CA TYR A 145 18.89 2.99 22.93
C TYR A 145 19.57 3.98 21.99
N GLN A 146 20.53 4.77 22.47
CA GLN A 146 21.32 5.68 21.62
C GLN A 146 22.12 4.94 20.56
N GLU A 147 22.58 3.73 20.85
CA GLU A 147 23.35 2.88 19.91
C GLU A 147 22.44 2.00 19.03
N TYR A 148 21.22 1.74 19.50
CA TYR A 148 20.27 0.82 18.87
C TYR A 148 19.92 1.19 17.42
N GLY A 149 19.87 2.47 17.10
CA GLY A 149 19.65 2.96 15.73
C GLY A 149 20.67 2.44 14.70
N ASN A 150 21.91 2.11 15.13
CA ASN A 150 22.91 1.51 14.25
C ASN A 150 22.56 0.05 13.94
N PHE A 151 22.13 -0.71 14.95
CA PHE A 151 21.65 -2.08 14.78
C PHE A 151 20.46 -2.15 13.79
N LEU A 152 19.49 -1.27 13.97
CA LEU A 152 18.32 -1.20 13.08
C LEU A 152 18.73 -0.96 11.61
N LYS A 153 19.67 -0.03 11.39
CA LYS A 153 20.17 0.28 10.04
C LYS A 153 20.92 -0.91 9.43
N GLU A 154 21.80 -1.55 10.19
CA GLU A 154 22.61 -2.70 9.74
C GLU A 154 21.72 -3.87 9.31
N HIS A 155 20.68 -4.15 10.08
CA HIS A 155 19.74 -5.25 9.80
C HIS A 155 18.53 -4.84 8.96
N ASN A 156 18.45 -3.57 8.52
CA ASN A 156 17.31 -3.02 7.78
C ASN A 156 15.97 -3.27 8.50
N LEU A 157 15.95 -2.99 9.80
CA LEU A 157 14.80 -3.15 10.68
C LEU A 157 14.17 -1.79 11.02
N ILE A 158 12.89 -1.83 11.35
CA ILE A 158 12.13 -0.66 11.82
C ILE A 158 11.61 -0.99 13.23
N GLU A 159 11.84 -0.09 14.18
CA GLU A 159 11.22 -0.18 15.49
C GLU A 159 9.78 0.30 15.47
N LEU A 160 8.95 -0.32 16.28
CA LEU A 160 7.55 0.03 16.47
C LEU A 160 7.22 0.06 17.97
N GLU A 161 6.17 0.79 18.34
CA GLU A 161 5.62 0.80 19.70
C GLU A 161 6.68 1.12 20.78
N THR A 162 7.53 2.15 20.53
CA THR A 162 8.56 2.54 21.49
C THR A 162 7.97 3.36 22.65
N ASN A 163 8.21 2.88 23.87
CA ASN A 163 7.80 3.53 25.12
C ASN A 163 9.01 3.92 25.94
N PHE A 164 8.99 5.16 26.46
CA PHE A 164 10.03 5.74 27.29
C PHE A 164 9.51 5.90 28.72
N THR A 165 10.10 5.12 29.65
CA THR A 165 9.81 5.19 31.09
C THR A 165 11.13 5.37 31.84
N ASP A 166 11.37 4.61 32.91
CA ASP A 166 12.70 4.47 33.55
C ASP A 166 13.68 3.66 32.68
N GLN A 167 13.15 2.91 31.72
CA GLN A 167 13.85 2.20 30.64
C GLN A 167 13.18 2.48 29.31
N VAL A 168 13.76 1.97 28.23
CA VAL A 168 13.17 2.03 26.88
C VAL A 168 12.70 0.64 26.49
N ASP A 169 11.43 0.55 26.18
CA ASP A 169 10.78 -0.64 25.62
C ASP A 169 10.43 -0.38 24.16
N THR A 170 10.93 -1.20 23.26
CA THR A 170 10.58 -1.10 21.85
C THR A 170 10.29 -2.47 21.27
N MET A 171 9.63 -2.50 20.12
CA MET A 171 9.27 -3.73 19.44
C MET A 171 9.78 -3.71 18.00
N ILE A 172 10.27 -4.85 17.53
CA ILE A 172 10.53 -5.12 16.11
C ILE A 172 9.71 -6.30 15.66
N PHE A 173 9.35 -6.31 14.38
CA PHE A 173 8.69 -7.42 13.71
C PHE A 173 9.58 -7.91 12.58
N ILE A 174 9.77 -9.22 12.51
CA ILE A 174 10.69 -9.85 11.58
C ILE A 174 10.10 -11.15 11.03
N ASP A 175 10.56 -11.55 9.87
CA ASP A 175 10.16 -12.84 9.29
C ASP A 175 10.53 -13.96 10.26
N LYS A 176 9.62 -14.90 10.45
CA LYS A 176 9.73 -15.98 11.45
C LYS A 176 11.05 -16.73 11.37
N GLU A 177 11.52 -16.97 10.14
CA GLU A 177 12.77 -17.70 9.86
C GLU A 177 14.02 -16.95 10.32
N LYS A 178 13.96 -15.63 10.40
CA LYS A 178 15.08 -14.76 10.82
C LYS A 178 15.10 -14.48 12.31
N LYS A 179 14.04 -14.84 13.04
CA LYS A 179 13.85 -14.46 14.44
C LYS A 179 15.02 -14.84 15.34
N ASP A 180 15.45 -16.11 15.29
CA ASP A 180 16.51 -16.59 16.19
C ASP A 180 17.85 -15.97 15.87
N GLY A 181 18.15 -15.72 14.59
CA GLY A 181 19.35 -14.99 14.14
C GLY A 181 19.38 -13.57 14.70
N ILE A 182 18.31 -12.80 14.47
CA ILE A 182 18.22 -11.40 14.94
C ILE A 182 18.28 -11.33 16.49
N LYS A 183 17.71 -12.30 17.21
CA LYS A 183 17.84 -12.36 18.67
C LYS A 183 19.30 -12.58 19.10
N ALA A 184 20.01 -13.48 18.44
CA ALA A 184 21.43 -13.71 18.72
C ALA A 184 22.28 -12.46 18.43
N ASP A 185 22.05 -11.80 17.30
CA ASP A 185 22.75 -10.57 16.91
C ASP A 185 22.46 -9.42 17.91
N LEU A 186 21.23 -9.26 18.40
CA LEU A 186 20.88 -8.30 19.45
C LEU A 186 21.62 -8.56 20.76
N ILE A 187 21.70 -9.84 21.18
CA ILE A 187 22.40 -10.24 22.39
C ILE A 187 23.89 -9.95 22.25
N GLU A 188 24.49 -10.23 21.10
CA GLU A 188 25.89 -9.94 20.80
C GLU A 188 26.15 -8.43 20.76
N PHE A 189 25.34 -7.66 20.05
CA PHE A 189 25.44 -6.20 19.93
C PHE A 189 25.47 -5.51 21.30
N PHE A 190 24.66 -5.95 22.23
CA PHE A 190 24.59 -5.41 23.59
C PHE A 190 25.44 -6.19 24.63
N ASN A 191 26.37 -7.04 24.16
CA ASN A 191 27.25 -7.82 25.05
C ASN A 191 26.49 -8.63 26.13
N GLY A 192 25.36 -9.20 25.78
CA GLY A 192 24.50 -9.96 26.67
C GLY A 192 23.68 -9.15 27.66
N LYS A 193 23.74 -7.81 27.58
CA LYS A 193 23.07 -6.90 28.55
C LYS A 193 21.72 -6.37 28.05
N VAL A 194 20.98 -7.15 27.28
CA VAL A 194 19.65 -6.80 26.78
C VAL A 194 18.64 -7.86 27.19
N THR A 195 17.43 -7.46 27.49
CA THR A 195 16.33 -8.40 27.77
C THR A 195 15.40 -8.45 26.57
N LEU A 196 15.17 -9.65 26.04
CA LEU A 196 14.31 -9.90 24.89
C LEU A 196 13.11 -10.74 25.30
N THR A 197 11.91 -10.31 24.88
CA THR A 197 10.65 -11.03 25.14
C THR A 197 9.97 -11.33 23.81
N ASP A 198 9.64 -12.61 23.58
CA ASP A 198 8.87 -13.02 22.42
C ASP A 198 7.41 -12.57 22.55
N LYS A 199 6.87 -11.95 21.50
CA LYS A 199 5.49 -11.46 21.44
C LYS A 199 4.60 -12.25 20.49
N GLY A 200 5.07 -13.41 20.04
CA GLY A 200 4.32 -14.27 19.12
C GLY A 200 4.30 -13.74 17.69
N LEU A 201 3.35 -14.26 16.93
CA LEU A 201 3.13 -13.85 15.53
C LEU A 201 2.05 -12.77 15.48
N ARG A 202 2.25 -11.79 14.60
CA ARG A 202 1.29 -10.70 14.35
C ARG A 202 1.32 -10.33 12.88
N GLU A 203 0.15 -10.03 12.36
CA GLU A 203 0.03 -9.44 11.03
C GLU A 203 0.51 -7.98 11.07
N VAL A 204 1.40 -7.63 10.17
CA VAL A 204 2.03 -6.31 10.09
C VAL A 204 2.06 -5.79 8.65
N GLU A 205 2.09 -4.48 8.54
CA GLU A 205 2.24 -3.76 7.28
C GLU A 205 3.71 -3.45 7.03
N VAL A 206 4.29 -4.05 5.98
CA VAL A 206 5.69 -3.84 5.61
C VAL A 206 5.76 -3.01 4.32
N PRO A 207 6.41 -1.83 4.33
CA PRO A 207 6.58 -1.03 3.12
C PRO A 207 7.32 -1.80 2.03
N VAL A 208 6.83 -1.72 0.78
CA VAL A 208 7.47 -2.28 -0.40
C VAL A 208 8.15 -1.16 -1.17
N ASN A 209 9.47 -1.26 -1.34
CA ASN A 209 10.21 -0.31 -2.17
C ASN A 209 9.90 -0.62 -3.65
N LEU A 210 9.30 0.34 -4.34
CA LEU A 210 9.17 0.32 -5.79
C LEU A 210 10.52 0.75 -6.38
N SER A 211 11.33 -0.23 -6.76
CA SER A 211 12.60 0.02 -7.47
C SER A 211 12.37 0.45 -8.91
#